data_214f6164c5874644ed36f686a6e0869a
#
_entry.id   214f6164c5874644ed36f686a6e0869a
#
_cell.length_a   1.000
_cell.length_b   1.000
_cell.length_c   1.000
_cell.angle_alpha   90.00
_cell.angle_beta   90.00
_cell.angle_gamma   90.00
#
_symmetry.space_group_name_H-M   'P 1'
#
loop_
_entity.id
_entity.type
_entity.pdbx_description
1 polymer ?
#
loop_
_entity_poly.entity_id
_entity_poly.type
_entity_poly.pdbx_seq_one_letter_code
_entity_poly.pdbx_strand_id
1 'polypeptide(L)'
;AYEIPLRLVGSEMCIRDRNKELMSCSGGTLGLKVEYGLAPPPALYDSIRDGVADMTWIVYGYTPGKFVTTMIAELPLIPGNAQEKSVAFQKTYEKYLEAAGEAKGVQILANFTHGPGMANTVKKVTSYKELEGVKMRVGGGVANAIGTALGIAGVNAPAPKVYEIISGGVADGVMFPFETMHAFKIAELAKYSLHNPDGMYTTAFAVIMNNDSYNDLSAAHKKCIDNMRGVSLSRTIGNYWDQADEVGKASAAEYNHELTVANNDERQYFKAKMGPVIDDVIGKINAVGVDASAALAYFKEEVKVENMLSGN
;
A
#
# COMPACT_ATOMS: atom_id res chain seq x y z
N ALA A 1 -20.05 13.96 -19.98
CA ALA A 1 -18.65 13.74 -19.63
C ALA A 1 -18.49 14.12 -18.16
N TYR A 2 -18.42 13.12 -17.30
CA TYR A 2 -18.11 13.32 -15.88
C TYR A 2 -16.60 13.51 -15.79
N GLU A 3 -16.15 14.71 -15.47
CA GLU A 3 -14.75 14.95 -15.10
C GLU A 3 -14.52 14.26 -13.75
N ILE A 4 -13.74 13.18 -13.78
CA ILE A 4 -13.30 12.49 -12.58
C ILE A 4 -12.32 13.39 -11.86
N PRO A 5 -12.55 13.77 -10.58
CA PRO A 5 -11.57 14.52 -9.84
C PRO A 5 -10.27 13.73 -9.81
N LEU A 6 -9.15 14.39 -10.10
CA LEU A 6 -7.75 13.89 -10.10
C LEU A 6 -7.31 13.38 -8.70
N ARG A 7 -8.07 12.47 -8.09
CA ARG A 7 -7.85 12.00 -6.72
C ARG A 7 -6.90 10.80 -6.58
N LEU A 8 -6.39 10.30 -7.72
CA LEU A 8 -5.45 9.18 -7.75
C LEU A 8 -4.37 9.44 -8.82
N VAL A 9 -3.69 10.56 -8.74
CA VAL A 9 -2.71 11.02 -9.75
C VAL A 9 -1.71 9.92 -10.13
N GLY A 10 -1.18 9.17 -9.17
CA GLY A 10 -0.25 8.08 -9.44
C GLY A 10 -0.89 6.87 -10.12
N SER A 11 -2.06 6.40 -9.67
CA SER A 11 -2.69 5.19 -10.20
C SER A 11 -3.30 5.42 -11.60
N GLU A 12 -3.89 6.58 -11.88
CA GLU A 12 -4.42 6.87 -13.22
C GLU A 12 -3.33 7.00 -14.28
N MET A 13 -2.21 7.64 -13.96
CA MET A 13 -1.07 7.71 -14.86
C MET A 13 -0.54 6.30 -15.16
N CYS A 14 -0.39 5.47 -14.14
CA CYS A 14 0.03 4.08 -14.31
C CYS A 14 -0.92 3.31 -15.23
N ILE A 15 -2.24 3.41 -15.04
CA ILE A 15 -3.25 2.73 -15.87
C ILE A 15 -3.18 3.20 -17.32
N ARG A 16 -3.08 4.51 -17.56
CA ARG A 16 -3.00 5.07 -18.93
C ARG A 16 -1.74 4.62 -19.67
N ASP A 17 -0.60 4.59 -19.00
CA ASP A 17 0.65 4.15 -19.61
C ASP A 17 0.65 2.65 -19.86
N ARG A 18 0.12 1.84 -18.94
CA ARG A 18 -0.07 0.41 -19.17
C ARG A 18 -1.02 0.14 -20.34
N ASN A 19 -2.10 0.92 -20.47
CA ASN A 19 -2.98 0.80 -21.66
C ASN A 19 -2.23 1.07 -22.96
N LYS A 20 -1.39 2.10 -23.03
CA LYS A 20 -0.56 2.39 -24.22
C LYS A 20 0.38 1.23 -24.54
N GLU A 21 1.02 0.64 -23.52
CA GLU A 21 1.92 -0.50 -23.71
C GLU A 21 1.18 -1.76 -24.19
N LEU A 22 0.00 -2.07 -23.61
CA LEU A 22 -0.85 -3.18 -24.06
C LEU A 22 -1.26 -3.00 -25.51
N MET A 23 -1.75 -1.81 -25.86
CA MET A 23 -2.13 -1.49 -27.24
C MET A 23 -0.94 -1.56 -28.20
N SER A 24 0.23 -1.07 -27.80
CA SER A 24 1.45 -1.17 -28.60
C SER A 24 1.89 -2.62 -28.80
N CYS A 25 1.92 -3.41 -27.73
CA CYS A 25 2.32 -4.82 -27.77
C CYS A 25 1.38 -5.67 -28.62
N SER A 26 0.09 -5.40 -28.55
CA SER A 26 -0.97 -6.20 -29.20
C SER A 26 -1.34 -5.71 -30.61
N GLY A 27 -0.67 -4.70 -31.14
CA GLY A 27 -1.06 -4.06 -32.40
C GLY A 27 -2.45 -3.42 -32.36
N GLY A 28 -2.85 -2.91 -31.20
CA GLY A 28 -4.13 -2.22 -30.98
C GLY A 28 -5.31 -3.14 -30.68
N THR A 29 -5.09 -4.44 -30.51
CA THR A 29 -6.17 -5.42 -30.32
C THR A 29 -6.45 -5.77 -28.85
N LEU A 30 -5.61 -5.35 -27.89
CA LEU A 30 -5.80 -5.47 -26.46
C LEU A 30 -5.59 -4.13 -25.78
N GLY A 31 -6.57 -3.66 -25.01
CA GLY A 31 -6.52 -2.43 -24.26
C GLY A 31 -7.35 -2.50 -22.97
N LEU A 32 -7.22 -1.49 -22.13
CA LEU A 32 -7.94 -1.37 -20.86
C LEU A 32 -9.16 -0.43 -21.04
N LYS A 33 -10.33 -0.90 -20.64
CA LYS A 33 -11.49 -0.05 -20.37
C LYS A 33 -11.58 0.16 -18.86
N VAL A 34 -11.47 1.39 -18.42
CA VAL A 34 -11.51 1.69 -16.98
C VAL A 34 -12.94 1.97 -16.55
N GLU A 35 -13.39 1.28 -15.51
CA GLU A 35 -14.69 1.49 -14.89
C GLU A 35 -14.48 1.85 -13.40
N TYR A 36 -15.19 2.90 -12.96
CA TYR A 36 -15.07 3.42 -11.58
C TYR A 36 -16.30 3.08 -10.76
N GLY A 37 -16.09 2.88 -9.44
CA GLY A 37 -17.20 2.66 -8.52
C GLY A 37 -17.88 1.31 -8.67
N LEU A 38 -17.22 0.33 -9.31
CA LEU A 38 -17.77 -1.01 -9.55
C LEU A 38 -18.17 -1.72 -8.26
N ALA A 39 -17.35 -1.61 -7.23
CA ALA A 39 -17.58 -2.18 -5.91
C ALA A 39 -16.88 -1.38 -4.80
N PRO A 40 -17.34 -1.49 -3.54
CA PRO A 40 -16.58 -0.97 -2.40
C PRO A 40 -15.21 -1.63 -2.31
N PRO A 41 -14.14 -0.93 -1.86
CA PRO A 41 -12.79 -1.47 -1.82
C PRO A 41 -12.63 -2.85 -1.15
N PRO A 42 -13.32 -3.18 -0.05
CA PRO A 42 -13.25 -4.52 0.53
C PRO A 42 -13.84 -5.65 -0.32
N ALA A 43 -14.71 -5.33 -1.28
CA ALA A 43 -15.37 -6.30 -2.15
C ALA A 43 -14.65 -6.51 -3.49
N LEU A 44 -13.62 -5.71 -3.81
CA LEU A 44 -12.95 -5.73 -5.10
C LEU A 44 -12.33 -7.09 -5.43
N TYR A 45 -11.69 -7.75 -4.45
CA TYR A 45 -11.11 -9.07 -4.68
C TYR A 45 -12.18 -10.07 -5.13
N ASP A 46 -13.28 -10.16 -4.39
CA ASP A 46 -14.35 -11.10 -4.71
C ASP A 46 -15.01 -10.74 -6.06
N SER A 47 -15.17 -9.45 -6.37
CA SER A 47 -15.69 -9.00 -7.67
C SER A 47 -14.83 -9.47 -8.85
N ILE A 48 -13.49 -9.42 -8.72
CA ILE A 48 -12.60 -9.93 -9.77
C ILE A 48 -12.64 -11.45 -9.82
N ARG A 49 -12.55 -12.12 -8.68
CA ARG A 49 -12.63 -13.58 -8.62
C ARG A 49 -13.90 -14.12 -9.28
N ASP A 50 -15.02 -13.43 -9.09
CA ASP A 50 -16.34 -13.83 -9.58
C ASP A 50 -16.64 -13.30 -11.00
N GLY A 51 -15.66 -12.70 -11.67
CA GLY A 51 -15.74 -12.28 -13.08
C GLY A 51 -16.59 -11.03 -13.34
N VAL A 52 -16.84 -10.18 -12.33
CA VAL A 52 -17.58 -8.92 -12.52
C VAL A 52 -16.76 -7.92 -13.34
N ALA A 53 -15.41 -7.98 -13.22
CA ALA A 53 -14.46 -7.31 -14.09
C ALA A 53 -13.20 -8.17 -14.24
N ASP A 54 -12.38 -7.87 -15.26
CA ASP A 54 -11.22 -8.67 -15.61
C ASP A 54 -10.05 -8.44 -14.66
N MET A 55 -9.82 -7.21 -14.19
CA MET A 55 -8.70 -6.84 -13.35
C MET A 55 -8.98 -5.60 -12.50
N THR A 56 -8.28 -5.52 -11.38
CA THR A 56 -8.27 -4.34 -10.50
C THR A 56 -7.00 -4.32 -9.66
N TRP A 57 -6.82 -3.27 -8.86
CA TRP A 57 -5.88 -3.33 -7.74
C TRP A 57 -6.65 -3.43 -6.41
N ILE A 58 -6.05 -4.10 -5.44
CA ILE A 58 -6.63 -4.35 -4.13
C ILE A 58 -5.69 -3.92 -3.01
N VAL A 59 -6.27 -3.64 -1.84
CA VAL A 59 -5.58 -3.50 -0.56
C VAL A 59 -5.72 -4.83 0.18
N TYR A 60 -4.62 -5.51 0.44
CA TYR A 60 -4.67 -6.81 1.14
C TYR A 60 -5.32 -6.73 2.52
N GLY A 61 -5.02 -5.67 3.26
CA GLY A 61 -5.58 -5.43 4.59
C GLY A 61 -7.10 -5.21 4.65
N TYR A 62 -7.78 -5.03 3.51
CA TYR A 62 -9.24 -4.89 3.46
C TYR A 62 -9.99 -6.23 3.43
N THR A 63 -9.27 -7.35 3.31
CA THR A 63 -9.82 -8.72 3.33
C THR A 63 -9.18 -9.53 4.48
N PRO A 64 -9.50 -9.21 5.75
CA PRO A 64 -8.86 -9.84 6.89
C PRO A 64 -8.93 -11.38 6.85
N GLY A 65 -7.81 -12.04 7.14
CA GLY A 65 -7.70 -13.50 7.19
C GLY A 65 -7.57 -14.19 5.82
N LYS A 66 -7.70 -13.48 4.71
CA LYS A 66 -7.56 -14.06 3.37
C LYS A 66 -6.10 -14.07 2.89
N PHE A 67 -5.35 -13.02 3.18
CA PHE A 67 -3.97 -12.83 2.79
C PHE A 67 -3.10 -12.64 4.03
N VAL A 68 -2.55 -13.72 4.56
CA VAL A 68 -1.74 -13.71 5.78
C VAL A 68 -0.27 -13.46 5.45
N THR A 69 0.24 -14.11 4.40
CA THR A 69 1.66 -14.05 4.06
C THR A 69 2.11 -12.66 3.62
N THR A 70 1.23 -11.92 2.96
CA THR A 70 1.50 -10.56 2.46
C THR A 70 1.67 -9.50 3.55
N MET A 71 1.24 -9.80 4.79
CA MET A 71 1.47 -8.94 5.97
C MET A 71 2.95 -8.64 6.20
N ILE A 72 3.85 -9.46 5.69
CA ILE A 72 5.30 -9.28 5.81
C ILE A 72 5.78 -7.93 5.23
N ALA A 73 5.16 -7.47 4.14
CA ALA A 73 5.49 -6.20 3.50
C ALA A 73 5.00 -4.97 4.30
N GLU A 74 4.06 -5.17 5.23
CA GLU A 74 3.49 -4.10 6.06
C GLU A 74 4.23 -3.91 7.40
N LEU A 75 5.21 -4.78 7.70
CA LEU A 75 5.92 -4.75 8.97
C LEU A 75 6.65 -3.42 9.20
N PRO A 76 6.64 -2.92 10.45
CA PRO A 76 7.39 -1.73 10.84
C PRO A 76 8.91 -1.97 10.86
N LEU A 77 9.67 -0.91 11.05
CA LEU A 77 11.13 -0.92 11.15
C LEU A 77 11.82 -1.42 9.87
N ILE A 78 11.24 -1.09 8.74
CA ILE A 78 11.80 -1.32 7.40
C ILE A 78 11.74 0.02 6.66
N PRO A 79 12.84 0.78 6.64
CA PRO A 79 12.92 2.03 5.87
C PRO A 79 12.89 1.72 4.37
N GLY A 80 12.61 2.72 3.56
CA GLY A 80 12.58 2.62 2.12
C GLY A 80 11.38 3.35 1.52
N ASN A 81 11.51 3.77 0.27
CA ASN A 81 10.46 4.41 -0.50
C ASN A 81 9.49 3.38 -1.12
N ALA A 82 8.49 3.83 -1.86
CA ALA A 82 7.49 2.94 -2.45
C ALA A 82 8.09 2.02 -3.51
N GLN A 83 8.97 2.51 -4.37
CA GLN A 83 9.60 1.70 -5.42
C GLN A 83 10.47 0.59 -4.83
N GLU A 84 11.34 0.91 -3.87
CA GLU A 84 12.23 -0.04 -3.21
C GLU A 84 11.45 -1.18 -2.56
N LYS A 85 10.42 -0.83 -1.78
CA LYS A 85 9.58 -1.81 -1.08
C LYS A 85 8.69 -2.60 -2.04
N SER A 86 8.16 -1.99 -3.09
CA SER A 86 7.33 -2.69 -4.08
C SER A 86 8.12 -3.76 -4.82
N VAL A 87 9.35 -3.46 -5.25
CA VAL A 87 10.22 -4.43 -5.91
C VAL A 87 10.62 -5.54 -4.95
N ALA A 88 11.05 -5.19 -3.74
CA ALA A 88 11.42 -6.17 -2.72
C ALA A 88 10.24 -7.07 -2.34
N PHE A 89 9.02 -6.52 -2.26
CA PHE A 89 7.81 -7.27 -1.96
C PHE A 89 7.48 -8.25 -3.07
N GLN A 90 7.52 -7.84 -4.34
CA GLN A 90 7.28 -8.72 -5.46
C GLN A 90 8.27 -9.88 -5.51
N LYS A 91 9.56 -9.61 -5.35
CA LYS A 91 10.60 -10.66 -5.30
C LYS A 91 10.39 -11.62 -4.13
N THR A 92 10.01 -11.09 -2.96
CA THR A 92 9.70 -11.90 -1.78
C THR A 92 8.47 -12.76 -2.01
N TYR A 93 7.43 -12.20 -2.63
CA TYR A 93 6.22 -12.94 -3.01
C TYR A 93 6.54 -14.12 -3.90
N GLU A 94 7.24 -13.90 -5.01
CA GLU A 94 7.61 -14.93 -5.97
C GLU A 94 8.44 -16.05 -5.33
N LYS A 95 9.32 -15.71 -4.38
CA LYS A 95 10.25 -16.68 -3.80
C LYS A 95 9.69 -17.45 -2.60
N TYR A 96 8.86 -16.82 -1.78
CA TYR A 96 8.45 -17.40 -0.48
C TYR A 96 6.94 -17.48 -0.27
N LEU A 97 6.13 -16.56 -0.85
CA LEU A 97 4.76 -16.39 -0.45
C LEU A 97 3.76 -17.01 -1.43
N GLU A 98 4.05 -17.00 -2.72
CA GLU A 98 3.14 -17.48 -3.78
C GLU A 98 2.72 -18.93 -3.56
N ALA A 99 3.65 -19.78 -3.10
CA ALA A 99 3.40 -21.20 -2.83
C ALA A 99 2.35 -21.45 -1.74
N ALA A 100 2.04 -20.47 -0.88
CA ALA A 100 0.96 -20.57 0.10
C ALA A 100 -0.44 -20.59 -0.54
N GLY A 101 -0.56 -20.21 -1.82
CA GLY A 101 -1.81 -20.33 -2.60
C GLY A 101 -2.96 -19.49 -2.10
N GLU A 102 -2.69 -18.31 -1.51
CA GLU A 102 -3.73 -17.43 -0.96
C GLU A 102 -4.59 -16.75 -2.04
N ALA A 103 -4.04 -16.53 -3.24
CA ALA A 103 -4.70 -15.84 -4.36
C ALA A 103 -5.60 -16.78 -5.19
N LYS A 104 -6.66 -17.32 -4.56
CA LYS A 104 -7.56 -18.28 -5.23
C LYS A 104 -8.46 -17.59 -6.25
N GLY A 105 -8.51 -18.13 -7.48
CA GLY A 105 -9.38 -17.64 -8.56
C GLY A 105 -8.87 -16.39 -9.29
N VAL A 106 -7.72 -15.85 -8.88
CA VAL A 106 -7.09 -14.69 -9.53
C VAL A 106 -5.60 -14.93 -9.71
N GLN A 107 -5.02 -14.23 -10.67
CA GLN A 107 -3.56 -14.10 -10.81
C GLN A 107 -3.11 -12.78 -10.18
N ILE A 108 -1.99 -12.83 -9.46
CA ILE A 108 -1.29 -11.63 -9.02
C ILE A 108 -0.39 -11.17 -10.19
N LEU A 109 -0.67 -10.00 -10.73
CA LEU A 109 0.16 -9.42 -11.78
C LEU A 109 1.32 -8.60 -11.20
N ALA A 110 1.11 -7.93 -10.08
CA ALA A 110 2.15 -7.23 -9.33
C ALA A 110 1.75 -7.05 -7.89
N ASN A 111 2.72 -7.15 -7.00
CA ASN A 111 2.62 -6.69 -5.62
C ASN A 111 3.32 -5.34 -5.49
N PHE A 112 2.78 -4.43 -4.69
CA PHE A 112 3.37 -3.13 -4.47
C PHE A 112 2.98 -2.54 -3.12
N THR A 113 3.64 -1.45 -2.73
CA THR A 113 3.37 -0.72 -1.50
C THR A 113 3.29 0.78 -1.78
N HIS A 114 2.68 1.55 -0.88
CA HIS A 114 2.85 2.99 -0.85
C HIS A 114 4.18 3.38 -0.16
N GLY A 115 4.53 4.66 -0.20
CA GLY A 115 5.69 5.22 0.49
C GLY A 115 5.60 5.11 2.03
N PRO A 116 6.53 5.72 2.77
CA PRO A 116 6.53 5.65 4.23
C PRO A 116 5.24 6.20 4.84
N GLY A 117 4.53 5.35 5.58
CA GLY A 117 3.36 5.76 6.34
C GLY A 117 3.76 6.51 7.61
N MET A 118 2.90 7.42 8.06
CA MET A 118 3.08 8.24 9.27
C MET A 118 1.76 8.50 9.97
N ALA A 119 1.83 9.05 11.17
CA ALA A 119 0.67 9.53 11.89
C ALA A 119 0.41 10.99 11.53
N ASN A 120 -0.74 11.28 10.91
CA ASN A 120 -1.17 12.63 10.56
C ASN A 120 -2.32 13.05 11.48
N THR A 121 -2.22 14.21 12.13
CA THR A 121 -3.16 14.61 13.18
C THR A 121 -3.67 16.04 12.98
N VAL A 122 -4.90 16.29 13.45
CA VAL A 122 -5.53 17.61 13.46
C VAL A 122 -4.89 18.51 14.52
N LYS A 123 -4.56 17.94 15.68
CA LYS A 123 -3.83 18.62 16.76
C LYS A 123 -2.36 18.21 16.74
N LYS A 124 -1.49 19.11 17.18
CA LYS A 124 -0.04 18.84 17.22
C LYS A 124 0.28 17.66 18.12
N VAL A 125 1.04 16.71 17.56
CA VAL A 125 1.61 15.54 18.23
C VAL A 125 3.08 15.49 17.86
N THR A 126 3.94 15.36 18.85
CA THR A 126 5.41 15.35 18.68
C THR A 126 6.08 14.06 19.19
N SER A 127 5.30 13.20 19.84
CA SER A 127 5.77 11.93 20.40
C SER A 127 4.75 10.81 20.21
N TYR A 128 5.20 9.56 20.21
CA TYR A 128 4.31 8.40 20.10
C TYR A 128 3.41 8.23 21.32
N LYS A 129 3.84 8.70 22.50
CA LYS A 129 3.01 8.67 23.72
C LYS A 129 1.78 9.57 23.63
N GLU A 130 1.90 10.68 22.91
CA GLU A 130 0.78 11.60 22.70
C GLU A 130 -0.29 11.04 21.75
N LEU A 131 -0.01 9.93 21.04
CA LEU A 131 -1.00 9.23 20.22
C LEU A 131 -1.95 8.35 21.05
N GLU A 132 -1.64 8.07 22.33
CA GLU A 132 -2.49 7.25 23.19
C GLU A 132 -3.87 7.89 23.37
N GLY A 133 -4.91 7.14 23.06
CA GLY A 133 -6.31 7.58 23.11
C GLY A 133 -6.75 8.49 21.95
N VAL A 134 -5.84 8.93 21.07
CA VAL A 134 -6.22 9.73 19.89
C VAL A 134 -7.04 8.86 18.93
N LYS A 135 -8.22 9.36 18.53
CA LYS A 135 -9.03 8.69 17.52
C LYS A 135 -8.39 8.88 16.15
N MET A 136 -7.88 7.81 15.57
CA MET A 136 -7.25 7.87 14.25
C MET A 136 -7.86 6.85 13.29
N ARG A 137 -8.12 7.29 12.07
CA ARG A 137 -8.45 6.33 11.01
C ARG A 137 -7.24 5.45 10.72
N VAL A 138 -7.47 4.14 10.68
CA VAL A 138 -6.48 3.11 10.31
C VAL A 138 -7.01 2.27 9.15
N GLY A 139 -6.10 1.75 8.31
CA GLY A 139 -6.45 1.08 7.06
C GLY A 139 -6.69 -0.44 7.18
N GLY A 140 -6.66 -1.01 8.37
CA GLY A 140 -6.65 -2.47 8.54
C GLY A 140 -5.24 -3.06 8.44
N GLY A 141 -5.13 -4.40 8.34
CA GLY A 141 -3.84 -5.09 8.26
C GLY A 141 -2.93 -4.83 9.46
N VAL A 142 -1.63 -4.79 9.21
CA VAL A 142 -0.61 -4.54 10.26
C VAL A 142 -0.69 -3.12 10.80
N ALA A 143 -1.13 -2.14 9.99
CA ALA A 143 -1.31 -0.77 10.45
C ALA A 143 -2.28 -0.66 11.64
N ASN A 144 -3.33 -1.51 11.68
CA ASN A 144 -4.24 -1.58 12.83
C ASN A 144 -3.54 -2.12 14.08
N ALA A 145 -2.71 -3.15 13.95
CA ALA A 145 -1.94 -3.72 15.06
C ALA A 145 -0.92 -2.71 15.61
N ILE A 146 -0.24 -1.95 14.72
CA ILE A 146 0.68 -0.87 15.09
C ILE A 146 -0.07 0.22 15.86
N GLY A 147 -1.23 0.66 15.34
CA GLY A 147 -2.06 1.65 16.03
C GLY A 147 -2.48 1.18 17.43
N THR A 148 -2.90 -0.06 17.58
CA THR A 148 -3.25 -0.67 18.87
C THR A 148 -2.05 -0.70 19.81
N ALA A 149 -0.86 -1.08 19.35
CA ALA A 149 0.36 -1.12 20.16
C ALA A 149 0.80 0.28 20.65
N LEU A 150 0.45 1.34 19.91
CA LEU A 150 0.67 2.73 20.28
C LEU A 150 -0.47 3.32 21.13
N GLY A 151 -1.50 2.55 21.46
CA GLY A 151 -2.65 3.02 22.23
C GLY A 151 -3.62 3.91 21.43
N ILE A 152 -3.52 3.94 20.11
CA ILE A 152 -4.42 4.70 19.23
C ILE A 152 -5.84 4.13 19.31
N ALA A 153 -6.85 4.98 19.47
CA ALA A 153 -8.25 4.61 19.34
C ALA A 153 -8.61 4.49 17.84
N GLY A 154 -8.43 3.30 17.27
CA GLY A 154 -8.54 3.05 15.83
C GLY A 154 -9.96 3.14 15.30
N VAL A 155 -10.17 3.92 14.24
CA VAL A 155 -11.38 3.96 13.42
C VAL A 155 -11.11 3.24 12.11
N ASN A 156 -11.55 2.00 11.99
CA ASN A 156 -11.34 1.19 10.78
C ASN A 156 -12.25 1.65 9.65
N ALA A 157 -11.66 2.11 8.55
CA ALA A 157 -12.40 2.51 7.36
C ALA A 157 -11.51 2.45 6.10
N PRO A 158 -12.08 2.17 4.91
CA PRO A 158 -11.36 2.26 3.65
C PRO A 158 -10.97 3.71 3.34
N ALA A 159 -9.88 3.88 2.60
CA ALA A 159 -9.28 5.18 2.30
C ALA A 159 -10.25 6.25 1.74
N PRO A 160 -11.19 5.94 0.82
CA PRO A 160 -12.11 6.95 0.29
C PRO A 160 -13.02 7.64 1.31
N LYS A 161 -13.17 7.06 2.51
CA LYS A 161 -13.99 7.64 3.60
C LYS A 161 -13.23 8.59 4.51
N VAL A 162 -11.93 8.72 4.35
CA VAL A 162 -11.08 9.43 5.32
C VAL A 162 -11.41 10.91 5.45
N TYR A 163 -11.66 11.61 4.33
CA TYR A 163 -11.99 13.03 4.37
C TYR A 163 -13.26 13.29 5.19
N GLU A 164 -14.32 12.52 4.95
CA GLU A 164 -15.57 12.61 5.70
C GLU A 164 -15.39 12.31 7.19
N ILE A 165 -14.58 11.31 7.52
CA ILE A 165 -14.29 10.88 8.89
C ILE A 165 -13.58 11.98 9.69
N ILE A 166 -12.57 12.63 9.11
CA ILE A 166 -11.81 13.68 9.80
C ILE A 166 -12.61 14.99 9.81
N SER A 167 -13.16 15.43 8.68
CA SER A 167 -13.94 16.67 8.60
C SER A 167 -15.22 16.63 9.45
N GLY A 168 -15.80 15.45 9.61
CA GLY A 168 -16.96 15.22 10.50
C GLY A 168 -16.59 15.01 11.96
N GLY A 169 -15.31 15.08 12.36
CA GLY A 169 -14.87 14.92 13.75
C GLY A 169 -15.01 13.50 14.30
N VAL A 170 -15.17 12.48 13.45
CA VAL A 170 -15.21 11.07 13.88
C VAL A 170 -13.82 10.59 14.29
N ALA A 171 -12.78 11.12 13.62
CA ALA A 171 -11.39 10.91 14.00
C ALA A 171 -10.64 12.24 14.01
N ASP A 172 -9.60 12.31 14.86
CA ASP A 172 -8.70 13.45 15.03
C ASP A 172 -7.38 13.27 14.25
N GLY A 173 -7.27 12.19 13.48
CA GLY A 173 -6.09 11.90 12.68
C GLY A 173 -6.24 10.67 11.81
N VAL A 174 -5.17 10.36 11.07
CA VAL A 174 -5.11 9.23 10.13
C VAL A 174 -3.68 8.70 10.00
N MET A 175 -3.55 7.39 9.90
CA MET A 175 -2.30 6.76 9.46
C MET A 175 -2.30 6.71 7.93
N PHE A 176 -1.42 7.52 7.29
CA PHE A 176 -1.32 7.64 5.83
C PHE A 176 0.09 8.11 5.41
N PRO A 177 0.55 7.82 4.16
CA PRO A 177 1.75 8.39 3.56
C PRO A 177 1.51 9.81 3.02
N PHE A 178 2.56 10.46 2.49
CA PHE A 178 2.48 11.83 1.96
C PHE A 178 1.53 11.99 0.78
N GLU A 179 1.45 11.04 -0.15
CA GLU A 179 0.60 11.15 -1.34
C GLU A 179 -0.85 11.50 -0.99
N THR A 180 -1.32 11.04 0.16
CA THR A 180 -2.69 11.27 0.62
C THR A 180 -2.97 12.72 1.02
N MET A 181 -1.93 13.51 1.29
CA MET A 181 -2.07 14.94 1.55
C MET A 181 -2.77 15.65 0.39
N HIS A 182 -2.41 15.25 -0.83
CA HIS A 182 -3.05 15.73 -2.06
C HIS A 182 -4.27 14.90 -2.44
N ALA A 183 -4.07 13.58 -2.61
CA ALA A 183 -5.07 12.68 -3.21
C ALA A 183 -6.39 12.60 -2.40
N PHE A 184 -6.32 12.66 -1.07
CA PHE A 184 -7.48 12.67 -0.17
C PHE A 184 -7.68 13.99 0.56
N LYS A 185 -6.97 15.06 0.16
CA LYS A 185 -7.06 16.40 0.75
C LYS A 185 -6.78 16.43 2.26
N ILE A 186 -5.92 15.53 2.73
CA ILE A 186 -5.60 15.43 4.16
C ILE A 186 -4.89 16.69 4.64
N ALA A 187 -4.08 17.35 3.79
CA ALA A 187 -3.41 18.60 4.11
C ALA A 187 -4.37 19.74 4.54
N GLU A 188 -5.63 19.71 4.11
CA GLU A 188 -6.64 20.68 4.52
C GLU A 188 -7.06 20.49 5.99
N LEU A 189 -7.03 19.26 6.49
CA LEU A 189 -7.63 18.82 7.74
C LEU A 189 -6.60 18.53 8.84
N ALA A 190 -5.60 17.72 8.54
CA ALA A 190 -4.53 17.33 9.46
C ALA A 190 -3.27 18.14 9.15
N LYS A 191 -2.84 18.97 10.10
CA LYS A 191 -1.74 19.94 9.94
C LYS A 191 -0.42 19.43 10.50
N TYR A 192 -0.41 18.30 11.16
CA TYR A 192 0.76 17.79 11.85
C TYR A 192 1.02 16.34 11.47
N SER A 193 2.28 15.98 11.24
CA SER A 193 2.71 14.60 11.03
C SER A 193 3.82 14.22 12.00
N LEU A 194 3.77 12.97 12.47
CA LEU A 194 4.88 12.32 13.16
C LEU A 194 5.42 11.22 12.24
N HIS A 195 6.65 11.41 11.76
CA HIS A 195 7.34 10.51 10.85
C HIS A 195 8.45 9.72 11.55
N ASN A 196 8.53 8.42 11.26
CA ASN A 196 9.63 7.56 11.71
C ASN A 196 10.58 7.24 10.54
N PRO A 197 11.81 7.73 10.56
CA PRO A 197 12.77 7.43 9.48
C PRO A 197 13.16 5.95 9.40
N ASP A 198 12.99 5.17 10.49
CA ASP A 198 13.19 3.71 10.47
C ASP A 198 12.02 2.94 9.83
N GLY A 199 10.96 3.65 9.43
CA GLY A 199 9.73 3.08 8.86
C GLY A 199 8.67 2.79 9.92
N MET A 200 7.56 3.54 9.89
CA MET A 200 6.43 3.29 10.79
C MET A 200 5.60 2.11 10.28
N TYR A 201 5.20 2.12 9.03
CA TYR A 201 4.50 1.05 8.33
C TYR A 201 4.45 1.34 6.83
N THR A 202 4.00 0.39 6.05
CA THR A 202 3.43 0.57 4.72
C THR A 202 2.20 -0.29 4.56
N THR A 203 1.43 -0.11 3.48
CA THR A 203 0.31 -0.99 3.15
C THR A 203 0.66 -1.81 1.92
N ALA A 204 0.30 -3.07 1.94
CA ALA A 204 0.51 -4.00 0.84
C ALA A 204 -0.70 -4.01 -0.10
N PHE A 205 -0.41 -3.95 -1.39
CA PHE A 205 -1.37 -3.94 -2.49
C PHE A 205 -1.02 -4.99 -3.53
N ALA A 206 -2.00 -5.35 -4.37
CA ALA A 206 -1.76 -6.09 -5.59
C ALA A 206 -2.57 -5.57 -6.76
N VAL A 207 -2.04 -5.73 -7.97
CA VAL A 207 -2.82 -5.79 -9.21
C VAL A 207 -3.20 -7.24 -9.42
N ILE A 208 -4.49 -7.51 -9.51
CA ILE A 208 -5.05 -8.85 -9.71
C ILE A 208 -5.85 -8.95 -10.99
N MET A 209 -5.84 -10.12 -11.61
CA MET A 209 -6.63 -10.45 -12.79
C MET A 209 -7.40 -11.74 -12.58
N ASN A 210 -8.64 -11.79 -13.04
CA ASN A 210 -9.45 -13.01 -13.04
C ASN A 210 -8.78 -14.12 -13.85
N ASN A 211 -8.76 -15.35 -13.34
CA ASN A 211 -8.10 -16.48 -14.00
C ASN A 211 -8.75 -16.83 -15.35
N ASP A 212 -10.08 -16.81 -15.41
CA ASP A 212 -10.79 -17.17 -16.64
C ASP A 212 -10.58 -16.09 -17.69
N SER A 213 -10.69 -14.81 -17.32
CA SER A 213 -10.37 -13.69 -18.24
C SER A 213 -8.94 -13.81 -18.81
N TYR A 214 -7.96 -14.17 -17.98
CA TYR A 214 -6.60 -14.41 -18.48
C TYR A 214 -6.54 -15.63 -19.40
N ASN A 215 -7.20 -16.74 -19.02
CA ASN A 215 -7.17 -17.97 -19.80
C ASN A 215 -7.83 -17.84 -21.18
N ASP A 216 -8.83 -16.99 -21.29
CA ASP A 216 -9.55 -16.70 -22.54
C ASP A 216 -8.75 -15.81 -23.51
N LEU A 217 -7.67 -15.17 -23.04
CA LEU A 217 -6.79 -14.39 -23.91
C LEU A 217 -6.08 -15.28 -24.95
N SER A 218 -5.86 -14.75 -26.15
CA SER A 218 -5.00 -15.37 -27.15
C SER A 218 -3.56 -15.49 -26.61
N ALA A 219 -2.77 -16.41 -27.19
CA ALA A 219 -1.35 -16.57 -26.81
C ALA A 219 -0.55 -15.26 -26.99
N ALA A 220 -0.87 -14.46 -28.01
CA ALA A 220 -0.26 -13.16 -28.25
C ALA A 220 -0.61 -12.15 -27.15
N HIS A 221 -1.89 -12.10 -26.75
CA HIS A 221 -2.36 -11.21 -25.67
C HIS A 221 -1.79 -11.64 -24.31
N LYS A 222 -1.76 -12.94 -24.00
CA LYS A 222 -1.10 -13.47 -22.78
C LYS A 222 0.34 -12.99 -22.70
N LYS A 223 1.09 -13.11 -23.80
CA LYS A 223 2.47 -12.61 -23.87
C LYS A 223 2.58 -11.11 -23.55
N CYS A 224 1.62 -10.30 -24.00
CA CYS A 224 1.61 -8.86 -23.68
C CYS A 224 1.37 -8.61 -22.19
N ILE A 225 0.43 -9.34 -21.58
CA ILE A 225 0.21 -9.26 -20.12
C ILE A 225 1.46 -9.72 -19.35
N ASP A 226 2.05 -10.87 -19.75
CA ASP A 226 3.20 -11.45 -19.06
C ASP A 226 4.46 -10.57 -19.15
N ASN A 227 4.64 -9.82 -20.23
CA ASN A 227 5.76 -8.88 -20.38
C ASN A 227 5.66 -7.69 -19.41
N MET A 228 4.47 -7.41 -18.87
CA MET A 228 4.22 -6.24 -18.02
C MET A 228 3.89 -6.62 -16.56
N ARG A 229 4.05 -7.88 -16.16
CA ARG A 229 3.78 -8.33 -14.78
C ARG A 229 5.07 -8.44 -13.95
N GLY A 230 4.90 -8.78 -12.68
CA GLY A 230 6.01 -9.08 -11.77
C GLY A 230 6.82 -7.84 -11.40
N VAL A 231 8.13 -8.03 -11.23
CA VAL A 231 9.06 -6.99 -10.75
C VAL A 231 9.01 -5.71 -11.60
N SER A 232 8.86 -5.82 -12.92
CA SER A 232 8.79 -4.64 -13.81
C SER A 232 7.58 -3.77 -13.51
N LEU A 233 6.41 -4.40 -13.36
CA LEU A 233 5.18 -3.67 -13.03
C LEU A 233 5.23 -3.09 -11.61
N SER A 234 5.74 -3.86 -10.64
CA SER A 234 5.91 -3.41 -9.25
C SER A 234 6.82 -2.19 -9.15
N ARG A 235 7.95 -2.20 -9.89
CA ARG A 235 8.88 -1.07 -10.00
C ARG A 235 8.19 0.17 -10.56
N THR A 236 7.46 0.00 -11.65
CA THR A 236 6.76 1.11 -12.30
C THR A 236 5.70 1.71 -11.38
N ILE A 237 4.88 0.88 -10.73
CA ILE A 237 3.85 1.35 -9.80
C ILE A 237 4.52 2.05 -8.61
N GLY A 238 5.54 1.45 -7.98
CA GLY A 238 6.26 2.05 -6.88
C GLY A 238 6.84 3.43 -7.21
N ASN A 239 7.42 3.58 -8.40
CA ASN A 239 7.92 4.88 -8.86
C ASN A 239 6.80 5.93 -9.01
N TYR A 240 5.61 5.56 -9.48
CA TYR A 240 4.47 6.49 -9.51
C TYR A 240 4.00 6.88 -8.11
N TRP A 241 4.07 5.96 -7.14
CA TRP A 241 3.76 6.27 -5.74
C TRP A 241 4.78 7.22 -5.11
N ASP A 242 6.08 7.07 -5.41
CA ASP A 242 7.11 8.00 -4.97
C ASP A 242 6.90 9.40 -5.59
N GLN A 243 6.53 9.49 -6.86
CA GLN A 243 6.16 10.75 -7.50
C GLN A 243 4.90 11.38 -6.85
N ALA A 244 3.91 10.56 -6.48
CA ALA A 244 2.72 11.03 -5.80
C ALA A 244 3.03 11.53 -4.37
N ASP A 245 4.01 10.93 -3.67
CA ASP A 245 4.50 11.44 -2.38
C ASP A 245 5.12 12.84 -2.53
N GLU A 246 5.86 13.11 -3.61
CA GLU A 246 6.40 14.47 -3.87
C GLU A 246 5.28 15.50 -4.11
N VAL A 247 4.22 15.12 -4.84
CA VAL A 247 3.02 15.97 -4.99
C VAL A 247 2.34 16.19 -3.64
N GLY A 248 2.26 15.15 -2.82
CA GLY A 248 1.72 15.23 -1.47
C GLY A 248 2.51 16.14 -0.54
N LYS A 249 3.84 16.10 -0.59
CA LYS A 249 4.73 17.01 0.17
C LYS A 249 4.54 18.46 -0.27
N ALA A 250 4.41 18.74 -1.56
CA ALA A 250 4.12 20.07 -2.07
C ALA A 250 2.76 20.56 -1.56
N SER A 251 1.73 19.73 -1.62
CA SER A 251 0.40 20.07 -1.08
C SER A 251 0.45 20.32 0.43
N ALA A 252 1.18 19.51 1.20
CA ALA A 252 1.36 19.73 2.63
C ALA A 252 1.98 21.11 2.93
N ALA A 253 3.00 21.52 2.15
CA ALA A 253 3.65 22.81 2.28
C ALA A 253 2.70 24.00 2.01
N GLU A 254 1.80 23.89 1.03
CA GLU A 254 0.79 24.90 0.72
C GLU A 254 -0.14 25.18 1.91
N TYR A 255 -0.40 24.15 2.72
CA TYR A 255 -1.26 24.23 3.91
C TYR A 255 -0.50 24.47 5.23
N ASN A 256 0.80 24.83 5.17
CA ASN A 256 1.65 25.06 6.35
C ASN A 256 1.70 23.85 7.29
N HIS A 257 1.81 22.66 6.71
CA HIS A 257 1.87 21.42 7.46
C HIS A 257 3.20 21.29 8.22
N GLU A 258 3.15 20.91 9.48
CA GLU A 258 4.33 20.71 10.32
C GLU A 258 4.69 19.21 10.37
N LEU A 259 5.91 18.87 9.94
CA LEU A 259 6.47 17.53 10.02
C LEU A 259 7.40 17.42 11.24
N THR A 260 7.05 16.56 12.19
CA THR A 260 7.93 16.15 13.27
C THR A 260 8.61 14.84 12.86
N VAL A 261 9.94 14.83 12.83
CA VAL A 261 10.72 13.61 12.64
C VAL A 261 11.06 13.04 14.03
N ALA A 262 10.72 11.77 14.24
CA ALA A 262 10.97 11.09 15.50
C ALA A 262 12.48 11.11 15.82
N ASN A 263 12.83 11.65 17.00
CA ASN A 263 14.19 11.64 17.50
C ASN A 263 14.59 10.23 17.97
N ASN A 264 15.83 10.06 18.45
CA ASN A 264 16.32 8.75 18.84
C ASN A 264 15.49 8.09 19.96
N ASP A 265 15.06 8.85 20.97
CA ASP A 265 14.28 8.31 22.10
C ASP A 265 12.90 7.83 21.63
N GLU A 266 12.24 8.60 20.74
CA GLU A 266 10.98 8.22 20.13
C GLU A 266 11.11 6.99 19.23
N ARG A 267 12.20 6.88 18.46
CA ARG A 267 12.51 5.69 17.65
C ARG A 267 12.71 4.45 18.50
N GLN A 268 13.43 4.56 19.63
CA GLN A 268 13.60 3.44 20.56
C GLN A 268 12.28 3.06 21.26
N TYR A 269 11.47 4.05 21.65
CA TYR A 269 10.13 3.79 22.19
C TYR A 269 9.26 3.04 21.17
N PHE A 270 9.20 3.52 19.93
CA PHE A 270 8.49 2.86 18.85
C PHE A 270 8.99 1.42 18.63
N LYS A 271 10.29 1.23 18.51
CA LYS A 271 10.90 -0.09 18.34
C LYS A 271 10.51 -1.06 19.46
N ALA A 272 10.53 -0.62 20.71
CA ALA A 272 10.12 -1.46 21.85
C ALA A 272 8.64 -1.88 21.76
N LYS A 273 7.76 -1.00 21.28
CA LYS A 273 6.33 -1.29 21.08
C LYS A 273 6.06 -2.25 19.91
N MET A 274 6.94 -2.26 18.91
CA MET A 274 6.73 -3.04 17.67
C MET A 274 7.17 -4.50 17.77
N GLY A 275 7.99 -4.88 18.74
CA GLY A 275 8.41 -6.27 18.92
C GLY A 275 7.24 -7.26 18.91
N PRO A 276 6.27 -7.13 19.80
CA PRO A 276 5.12 -8.04 19.84
C PRO A 276 4.28 -8.04 18.56
N VAL A 277 4.19 -6.91 17.85
CA VAL A 277 3.47 -6.83 16.56
C VAL A 277 4.18 -7.65 15.49
N ILE A 278 5.51 -7.53 15.42
CA ILE A 278 6.33 -8.30 14.48
C ILE A 278 6.24 -9.79 14.79
N ASP A 279 6.35 -10.17 16.06
CA ASP A 279 6.31 -11.58 16.50
C ASP A 279 4.94 -12.23 16.17
N ASP A 280 3.83 -11.51 16.37
CA ASP A 280 2.48 -11.97 16.03
C ASP A 280 2.34 -12.20 14.51
N VAL A 281 2.81 -11.27 13.68
CA VAL A 281 2.78 -11.43 12.21
C VAL A 281 3.63 -12.60 11.76
N ILE A 282 4.85 -12.73 12.27
CA ILE A 282 5.74 -13.86 11.98
C ILE A 282 5.07 -15.18 12.38
N GLY A 283 4.46 -15.24 13.57
CA GLY A 283 3.73 -16.42 14.03
C GLY A 283 2.58 -16.81 13.10
N LYS A 284 1.80 -15.83 12.63
CA LYS A 284 0.69 -16.05 11.69
C LYS A 284 1.17 -16.59 10.34
N ILE A 285 2.25 -16.03 9.80
CA ILE A 285 2.82 -16.45 8.52
C ILE A 285 3.41 -17.87 8.64
N ASN A 286 4.11 -18.18 9.74
CA ASN A 286 4.60 -19.53 9.99
C ASN A 286 3.45 -20.56 10.11
N ALA A 287 2.32 -20.18 10.69
CA ALA A 287 1.17 -21.05 10.84
C ALA A 287 0.53 -21.48 9.51
N VAL A 288 0.74 -20.73 8.43
CA VAL A 288 0.30 -21.09 7.07
C VAL A 288 1.41 -21.78 6.23
N GLY A 289 2.50 -22.19 6.88
CA GLY A 289 3.54 -23.04 6.29
C GLY A 289 4.65 -22.29 5.54
N VAL A 290 4.77 -20.96 5.71
CA VAL A 290 5.83 -20.16 5.12
C VAL A 290 6.90 -19.86 6.18
N ASP A 291 8.18 -19.99 5.83
CA ASP A 291 9.28 -19.53 6.68
C ASP A 291 9.32 -17.99 6.70
N ALA A 292 8.58 -17.42 7.65
CA ALA A 292 8.45 -15.97 7.78
C ALA A 292 9.77 -15.29 8.11
N SER A 293 10.68 -15.95 8.84
CA SER A 293 11.97 -15.38 9.21
C SER A 293 12.88 -15.25 7.99
N ALA A 294 12.96 -16.29 7.15
CA ALA A 294 13.70 -16.25 5.90
C ALA A 294 13.10 -15.24 4.91
N ALA A 295 11.78 -15.21 4.78
CA ALA A 295 11.08 -14.26 3.91
C ALA A 295 11.30 -12.81 4.34
N LEU A 296 11.24 -12.51 5.65
CA LEU A 296 11.50 -11.17 6.18
C LEU A 296 12.95 -10.74 5.99
N ALA A 297 13.90 -11.65 6.23
CA ALA A 297 15.31 -11.36 6.00
C ALA A 297 15.58 -11.04 4.52
N TYR A 298 14.99 -11.81 3.62
CA TYR A 298 15.08 -11.59 2.18
C TYR A 298 14.43 -10.26 1.76
N PHE A 299 13.22 -9.97 2.25
CA PHE A 299 12.55 -8.70 1.98
C PHE A 299 13.40 -7.49 2.39
N LYS A 300 13.95 -7.52 3.61
CA LYS A 300 14.83 -6.45 4.11
C LYS A 300 16.10 -6.29 3.27
N GLU A 301 16.68 -7.37 2.82
CA GLU A 301 17.88 -7.34 1.98
C GLU A 301 17.56 -6.76 0.60
N GLU A 302 16.46 -7.18 -0.03
CA GLU A 302 16.04 -6.65 -1.32
C GLU A 302 15.71 -5.14 -1.25
N VAL A 303 15.12 -4.66 -0.16
CA VAL A 303 14.93 -3.20 0.03
C VAL A 303 16.27 -2.48 0.03
N LYS A 304 17.30 -3.00 0.70
CA LYS A 304 18.65 -2.39 0.70
C LYS A 304 19.29 -2.43 -0.67
N VAL A 305 19.14 -3.55 -1.40
CA VAL A 305 19.66 -3.68 -2.78
C VAL A 305 19.03 -2.63 -3.68
N GLU A 306 17.69 -2.46 -3.63
CA GLU A 306 17.00 -1.46 -4.44
C GLU A 306 17.39 -0.03 -4.05
N ASN A 307 17.58 0.26 -2.76
CA ASN A 307 18.07 1.56 -2.29
C ASN A 307 19.46 1.88 -2.86
N MET A 308 20.39 0.92 -2.84
CA MET A 308 21.73 1.10 -3.45
C MET A 308 21.65 1.32 -4.96
N LEU A 309 20.73 0.65 -5.65
CA LEU A 309 20.55 0.79 -7.10
C LEU A 309 19.91 2.12 -7.50
N SER A 310 19.07 2.71 -6.64
CA SER A 310 18.44 4.01 -6.86
C SER A 310 19.39 5.20 -6.60
N GLY A 311 20.55 4.95 -5.99
CA GLY A 311 21.57 5.98 -5.71
C GLY A 311 21.20 6.90 -4.53
N ASN A 312 20.31 6.46 -3.65
CA ASN A 312 19.90 7.17 -2.43
C ASN A 312 20.79 6.81 -1.24
#